data_a865053ba6cf7807719c1ed9aa67cee5
#
_entry.id   a865053ba6cf7807719c1ed9aa67cee5
#
_cell.length_a   1.000
_cell.length_b   1.000
_cell.length_c   1.000
_cell.angle_alpha   90.00
_cell.angle_beta   90.00
_cell.angle_gamma   90.00
#
_symmetry.space_group_name_H-M   'P 1'
#
loop_
_entity.id
_entity.type
_entity.pdbx_description
1 polymer ?
#
loop_
_entity_poly.entity_id
_entity_poly.type
_entity_poly.pdbx_seq_one_letter_code
_entity_poly.pdbx_strand_id
1 'polypeptide(L)'
;MKKEFMLLIRNQMDHLKHLSPEQSQQFLKECMVYIDRLTKEGKLKAAQPLIKEGIILTGSNKAWKDGPFNETKEVIVGYYHIIADNIEEAIEIAKGNPEFAYTETARIEIRPIKMAEQKPGFVYPGKN
;
A
#
# COMPACT_ATOMS: atom_id res chain seq x y z
N MET A 1 11.25 -1.97 -19.92
CA MET A 1 10.08 -1.09 -19.92
C MET A 1 9.56 -0.94 -18.49
N LYS A 2 9.27 0.27 -18.09
CA LYS A 2 8.79 0.53 -16.73
C LYS A 2 7.35 0.09 -16.57
N LYS A 3 7.05 -0.53 -15.44
CA LYS A 3 5.71 -0.97 -15.08
C LYS A 3 5.33 -0.36 -13.75
N GLU A 4 4.04 -0.37 -13.45
CA GLU A 4 3.54 0.19 -12.21
C GLU A 4 2.93 -0.90 -11.36
N PHE A 5 3.10 -0.74 -10.05
CA PHE A 5 2.61 -1.71 -9.09
C PHE A 5 1.97 -0.96 -7.92
N MET A 6 0.96 -1.57 -7.35
CA MET A 6 0.37 -1.08 -6.11
C MET A 6 0.84 -1.99 -4.98
N LEU A 7 1.47 -1.41 -3.99
CA LEU A 7 1.84 -2.11 -2.77
C LEU A 7 0.78 -1.78 -1.73
N LEU A 8 0.02 -2.78 -1.32
CA LEU A 8 -1.01 -2.61 -0.30
C LEU A 8 -0.45 -3.10 1.01
N ILE A 9 -0.27 -2.17 1.95
CA ILE A 9 0.30 -2.50 3.25
C ILE A 9 -0.81 -3.04 4.13
N ARG A 10 -0.70 -4.29 4.54
CA ARG A 10 -1.71 -4.97 5.34
C ARG A 10 -1.16 -5.23 6.73
N ASN A 11 -1.96 -4.94 7.75
CA ASN A 11 -1.52 -5.16 9.11
C ASN A 11 -2.75 -5.20 10.02
N GLN A 12 -2.52 -5.51 11.29
CA GLN A 12 -3.59 -5.48 12.27
C GLN A 12 -3.98 -4.04 12.54
N MET A 13 -5.25 -3.84 12.92
CA MET A 13 -5.80 -2.51 13.15
C MET A 13 -4.96 -1.70 14.14
N ASP A 14 -4.42 -2.35 15.16
CA ASP A 14 -3.64 -1.69 16.20
C ASP A 14 -2.14 -1.98 16.09
N HIS A 15 -1.65 -2.13 14.86
CA HIS A 15 -0.30 -2.64 14.61
C HIS A 15 0.82 -1.79 15.22
N LEU A 16 0.59 -0.49 15.46
CA LEU A 16 1.62 0.37 16.04
C LEU A 16 1.38 0.68 17.52
N LYS A 17 0.35 0.08 18.12
CA LYS A 17 -0.06 0.43 19.47
C LYS A 17 1.01 0.13 20.52
N HIS A 18 1.82 -0.91 20.28
CA HIS A 18 2.83 -1.34 21.24
C HIS A 18 4.13 -0.54 21.18
N LEU A 19 4.24 0.38 20.24
CA LEU A 19 5.45 1.17 20.10
C LEU A 19 5.49 2.30 21.12
N SER A 20 6.66 2.54 21.68
CA SER A 20 6.86 3.71 22.55
C SER A 20 6.79 4.97 21.69
N PRO A 21 6.62 6.16 22.32
CA PRO A 21 6.67 7.41 21.55
C PRO A 21 7.95 7.57 20.73
N GLU A 22 9.10 7.18 21.30
CA GLU A 22 10.36 7.25 20.59
C GLU A 22 10.40 6.30 19.40
N GLN A 23 9.90 5.09 19.60
CA GLN A 23 9.82 4.11 18.51
C GLN A 23 8.89 4.59 17.38
N SER A 24 7.77 5.20 17.75
CA SER A 24 6.84 5.74 16.76
C SER A 24 7.48 6.85 15.95
N GLN A 25 8.22 7.74 16.60
CA GLN A 25 8.93 8.79 15.88
C GLN A 25 10.00 8.24 14.97
N GLN A 26 10.74 7.25 15.44
CA GLN A 26 11.78 6.62 14.63
C GLN A 26 11.17 5.92 13.41
N PHE A 27 10.05 5.24 13.61
CA PHE A 27 9.32 4.60 12.53
C PHE A 27 8.94 5.61 11.45
N LEU A 28 8.36 6.76 11.86
CA LEU A 28 7.99 7.80 10.91
C LEU A 28 9.19 8.35 10.16
N LYS A 29 10.30 8.56 10.86
CA LYS A 29 11.53 9.03 10.21
C LYS A 29 12.01 8.05 9.16
N GLU A 30 11.98 6.76 9.48
CA GLU A 30 12.44 5.74 8.54
C GLU A 30 11.49 5.65 7.33
N CYS A 31 10.19 5.83 7.55
CA CYS A 31 9.25 5.88 6.45
C CYS A 31 9.54 7.06 5.52
N MET A 32 9.85 8.22 6.09
CA MET A 32 10.16 9.40 5.30
C MET A 32 11.44 9.22 4.50
N VAL A 33 12.46 8.60 5.10
CA VAL A 33 13.70 8.30 4.39
C VAL A 33 13.45 7.32 3.24
N TYR A 34 12.66 6.29 3.49
CA TYR A 34 12.31 5.29 2.50
C TYR A 34 11.57 5.93 1.31
N ILE A 35 10.57 6.76 1.61
CA ILE A 35 9.80 7.46 0.59
C ILE A 35 10.69 8.41 -0.21
N ASP A 36 11.54 9.17 0.47
CA ASP A 36 12.44 10.12 -0.18
C ASP A 36 13.40 9.41 -1.12
N ARG A 37 13.97 8.29 -0.67
CA ARG A 37 14.89 7.53 -1.51
C ARG A 37 14.18 7.03 -2.77
N LEU A 38 12.99 6.46 -2.62
CA LEU A 38 12.25 5.96 -3.78
C LEU A 38 11.86 7.08 -4.72
N THR A 39 11.50 8.24 -4.17
CA THR A 39 11.14 9.40 -4.98
C THR A 39 12.34 9.87 -5.80
N LYS A 40 13.51 9.97 -5.16
CA LYS A 40 14.71 10.41 -5.85
C LYS A 40 15.18 9.43 -6.92
N GLU A 41 14.89 8.15 -6.73
CA GLU A 41 15.23 7.13 -7.71
C GLU A 41 14.18 7.01 -8.82
N GLY A 42 13.13 7.82 -8.78
CA GLY A 42 12.07 7.77 -9.79
C GLY A 42 11.18 6.54 -9.69
N LYS A 43 11.12 5.94 -8.52
CA LYS A 43 10.39 4.68 -8.33
C LYS A 43 9.09 4.84 -7.57
N LEU A 44 8.72 6.06 -7.19
CA LEU A 44 7.49 6.27 -6.41
C LEU A 44 6.62 7.33 -7.07
N LYS A 45 5.35 7.01 -7.27
CA LYS A 45 4.36 7.96 -7.75
C LYS A 45 3.54 8.53 -6.60
N ALA A 46 3.21 7.72 -5.61
CA ALA A 46 2.39 8.17 -4.49
C ALA A 46 2.50 7.18 -3.36
N ALA A 47 2.32 7.65 -2.13
CA ALA A 47 2.26 6.80 -0.95
C ALA A 47 1.50 7.55 0.13
N GLN A 48 0.60 6.86 0.82
CA GLN A 48 -0.14 7.46 1.94
C GLN A 48 -0.50 6.39 2.95
N PRO A 49 -0.43 6.72 4.24
CA PRO A 49 -1.09 5.89 5.24
C PRO A 49 -2.59 6.13 5.19
N LEU A 50 -3.36 5.18 5.69
CA LEU A 50 -4.82 5.31 5.72
C LEU A 50 -5.28 5.43 7.15
N ILE A 51 -6.28 6.30 7.37
CA ILE A 51 -6.92 6.43 8.67
C ILE A 51 -7.70 5.14 8.94
N LYS A 52 -7.69 4.70 10.19
CA LYS A 52 -8.29 3.43 10.58
C LYS A 52 -9.79 3.54 10.80
N GLU A 53 -10.47 4.20 9.89
CA GLU A 53 -11.92 4.30 9.86
C GLU A 53 -12.36 4.17 8.42
N GLY A 54 -13.54 3.63 8.24
CA GLY A 54 -14.04 3.51 6.88
C GLY A 54 -15.31 2.68 6.85
N ILE A 55 -15.81 2.48 5.65
CA ILE A 55 -17.06 1.77 5.41
C ILE A 55 -16.84 0.84 4.23
N ILE A 56 -17.39 -0.36 4.33
CA ILE A 56 -17.44 -1.28 3.20
C ILE A 56 -18.86 -1.20 2.64
N LEU A 57 -18.96 -0.80 1.38
CA LEU A 57 -20.23 -0.71 0.70
C LEU A 57 -20.43 -1.95 -0.15
N THR A 58 -21.56 -2.63 0.04
CA THR A 58 -21.92 -3.79 -0.78
C THR A 58 -23.28 -3.54 -1.38
N GLY A 59 -23.60 -4.28 -2.44
CA GLY A 59 -24.91 -4.15 -3.05
C GLY A 59 -24.92 -4.58 -4.49
N SER A 60 -26.13 -4.67 -5.03
CA SER A 60 -26.36 -4.94 -6.45
C SER A 60 -27.73 -4.36 -6.82
N ASN A 61 -27.90 -4.03 -8.10
CA ASN A 61 -29.18 -3.52 -8.61
C ASN A 61 -29.70 -2.35 -7.78
N LYS A 62 -28.83 -1.41 -7.40
CA LYS A 62 -29.20 -0.22 -6.64
C LYS A 62 -29.65 -0.50 -5.20
N ALA A 63 -29.49 -1.72 -4.72
CA ALA A 63 -29.72 -2.05 -3.32
C ALA A 63 -28.38 -2.05 -2.60
N TRP A 64 -28.12 -1.00 -1.85
CA TRP A 64 -26.81 -0.79 -1.22
C TRP A 64 -26.87 -1.11 0.27
N LYS A 65 -25.78 -1.66 0.75
CA LYS A 65 -25.62 -1.94 2.18
C LYS A 65 -24.22 -1.53 2.58
N ASP A 66 -24.10 -0.77 3.65
CA ASP A 66 -22.78 -0.41 4.17
C ASP A 66 -22.59 -1.05 5.53
N GLY A 67 -21.32 -1.23 5.88
CA GLY A 67 -20.97 -1.82 7.15
C GLY A 67 -19.56 -1.42 7.53
N PRO A 68 -19.17 -1.69 8.78
CA PRO A 68 -17.85 -1.34 9.24
C PRO A 68 -16.79 -2.17 8.50
N PHE A 69 -15.68 -1.54 8.18
CA PHE A 69 -14.59 -2.24 7.52
C PHE A 69 -13.70 -2.99 8.51
N ASN A 70 -13.82 -2.67 9.79
CA ASN A 70 -12.90 -3.16 10.81
C ASN A 70 -13.37 -4.46 11.46
N GLU A 71 -14.18 -5.24 10.74
CA GLU A 71 -14.64 -6.53 11.26
C GLU A 71 -13.55 -7.58 11.19
N THR A 72 -12.52 -7.37 10.40
CA THR A 72 -11.41 -8.31 10.27
C THR A 72 -10.23 -7.82 11.09
N LYS A 73 -9.38 -8.76 11.50
CA LYS A 73 -8.17 -8.41 12.26
C LYS A 73 -7.13 -7.72 11.41
N GLU A 74 -7.15 -7.96 10.11
CA GLU A 74 -6.18 -7.40 9.18
C GLU A 74 -6.87 -6.43 8.23
N VAL A 75 -6.31 -5.24 8.11
CA VAL A 75 -6.84 -4.20 7.22
C VAL A 75 -5.69 -3.62 6.41
N ILE A 76 -6.05 -2.87 5.37
CA ILE A 76 -5.06 -2.11 4.60
C ILE A 76 -4.78 -0.84 5.37
N VAL A 77 -3.53 -0.65 5.81
CA VAL A 77 -3.15 0.50 6.62
C VAL A 77 -2.40 1.56 5.83
N GLY A 78 -2.14 1.30 4.54
CA GLY A 78 -1.48 2.28 3.68
C GLY A 78 -1.22 1.69 2.31
N TYR A 79 -0.71 2.52 1.41
CA TYR A 79 -0.37 2.06 0.07
C TYR A 79 0.83 2.81 -0.48
N TYR A 80 1.52 2.16 -1.41
CA TYR A 80 2.58 2.77 -2.21
C TYR A 80 2.30 2.45 -3.67
N HIS A 81 2.28 3.48 -4.50
CA HIS A 81 2.17 3.32 -5.95
C HIS A 81 3.57 3.48 -6.51
N ILE A 82 4.18 2.39 -6.94
CA ILE A 82 5.59 2.38 -7.34
C ILE A 82 5.76 2.10 -8.82
N ILE A 83 6.95 2.39 -9.30
CA ILE A 83 7.39 2.11 -10.67
C ILE A 83 8.58 1.17 -10.57
N ALA A 84 8.55 0.07 -11.32
CA ALA A 84 9.63 -0.91 -11.31
C ALA A 84 9.70 -1.58 -12.67
N ASP A 85 10.83 -2.19 -12.97
CA ASP A 85 10.99 -2.87 -14.27
C ASP A 85 10.22 -4.18 -14.33
N ASN A 86 10.08 -4.86 -13.19
CA ASN A 86 9.44 -6.17 -13.13
C ASN A 86 9.00 -6.44 -11.70
N ILE A 87 8.30 -7.58 -11.52
CA ILE A 87 7.80 -7.95 -10.19
C ILE A 87 8.94 -8.20 -9.21
N GLU A 88 10.06 -8.70 -9.67
CA GLU A 88 11.20 -8.96 -8.79
C GLU A 88 11.74 -7.67 -8.19
N GLU A 89 11.82 -6.61 -8.99
CA GLU A 89 12.22 -5.31 -8.45
C GLU A 89 11.19 -4.76 -7.49
N ALA A 90 9.90 -4.93 -7.80
CA ALA A 90 8.83 -4.50 -6.91
C ALA A 90 8.93 -5.19 -5.55
N ILE A 91 9.27 -6.49 -5.55
CA ILE A 91 9.46 -7.24 -4.31
C ILE A 91 10.63 -6.66 -3.51
N GLU A 92 11.74 -6.35 -4.18
CA GLU A 92 12.89 -5.78 -3.49
C GLU A 92 12.56 -4.42 -2.88
N ILE A 93 11.79 -3.60 -3.60
CA ILE A 93 11.33 -2.33 -3.06
C ILE A 93 10.48 -2.57 -1.80
N ALA A 94 9.54 -3.51 -1.87
CA ALA A 94 8.65 -3.80 -0.75
C ALA A 94 9.42 -4.28 0.48
N LYS A 95 10.47 -5.06 0.28
CA LYS A 95 11.27 -5.58 1.39
C LYS A 95 11.92 -4.48 2.22
N GLY A 96 12.13 -3.31 1.63
CA GLY A 96 12.72 -2.18 2.34
C GLY A 96 11.74 -1.38 3.18
N ASN A 97 10.47 -1.74 3.17
CA ASN A 97 9.47 -0.97 3.90
C ASN A 97 9.69 -1.09 5.40
N PRO A 98 9.80 0.04 6.12
CA PRO A 98 10.04 0.02 7.57
C PRO A 98 8.98 -0.72 8.38
N GLU A 99 7.78 -0.90 7.83
CA GLU A 99 6.72 -1.62 8.53
C GLU A 99 7.21 -2.99 9.01
N PHE A 100 8.00 -3.68 8.18
CA PHE A 100 8.51 -5.00 8.52
C PHE A 100 9.48 -4.98 9.70
N ALA A 101 10.15 -3.86 9.94
CA ALA A 101 11.10 -3.76 11.04
C ALA A 101 10.42 -3.50 12.38
N TYR A 102 9.19 -3.02 12.37
CA TYR A 102 8.51 -2.58 13.58
C TYR A 102 7.34 -3.47 13.98
N THR A 103 6.85 -4.32 13.07
CA THR A 103 5.77 -5.25 13.41
C THR A 103 6.06 -6.61 12.80
N GLU A 104 5.59 -7.65 13.48
CA GLU A 104 5.75 -9.02 12.97
C GLU A 104 4.53 -9.46 12.16
N THR A 105 3.49 -8.66 12.11
CA THR A 105 2.24 -9.00 11.46
C THR A 105 2.04 -8.28 10.13
N ALA A 106 3.04 -7.50 9.71
CA ALA A 106 2.95 -6.74 8.46
C ALA A 106 2.99 -7.68 7.26
N ARG A 107 2.16 -7.39 6.28
CA ARG A 107 2.17 -8.07 4.99
C ARG A 107 1.99 -7.01 3.92
N ILE A 108 2.68 -7.18 2.81
CA ILE A 108 2.53 -6.27 1.68
C ILE A 108 2.06 -7.07 0.49
N GLU A 109 0.90 -6.70 -0.01
CA GLU A 109 0.34 -7.30 -1.21
C GLU A 109 0.84 -6.51 -2.41
N ILE A 110 1.51 -7.17 -3.34
CA ILE A 110 2.14 -6.53 -4.50
C ILE A 110 1.29 -6.85 -5.72
N ARG A 111 0.66 -5.83 -6.31
CA ARG A 111 -0.29 -6.01 -7.40
C ARG A 111 0.17 -5.23 -8.63
N PRO A 112 0.44 -5.89 -9.74
CA PRO A 112 0.70 -5.15 -10.98
C PRO A 112 -0.53 -4.35 -11.39
N ILE A 113 -0.31 -3.11 -11.80
CA ILE A 113 -1.38 -2.28 -12.32
C ILE A 113 -1.47 -2.54 -13.83
N LYS A 114 -2.70 -2.71 -14.32
CA LYS A 114 -2.92 -2.90 -15.74
C LYS A 114 -2.47 -1.66 -16.50
N MET A 115 -1.59 -1.87 -17.47
CA MET A 115 -1.11 -0.79 -18.32
C MET A 115 -1.77 -0.91 -19.69
N ALA A 116 -1.77 0.18 -20.44
CA ALA A 116 -2.46 0.23 -21.72
C ALA A 116 -1.96 -0.82 -22.72
N GLU A 117 -0.69 -1.16 -22.64
CA GLU A 117 -0.07 -2.12 -23.56
C GLU A 117 -0.31 -3.56 -23.16
N GLN A 118 -0.88 -3.85 -22.02
CA GLN A 118 -1.13 -5.22 -21.56
C GLN A 118 -2.48 -5.72 -22.06
N LYS A 119 -2.52 -6.96 -22.49
CA LYS A 119 -3.72 -7.54 -23.07
C LYS A 119 -4.04 -8.89 -22.50
N PRO A 120 -5.34 -9.30 -22.48
CA PRO A 120 -6.48 -8.41 -22.64
C PRO A 120 -6.58 -7.52 -21.41
N GLY A 121 -7.08 -6.33 -21.58
CA GLY A 121 -7.11 -5.49 -20.42
C GLY A 121 -8.03 -4.31 -20.54
N PHE A 122 -8.53 -3.89 -19.41
CA PHE A 122 -9.27 -2.66 -19.26
C PHE A 122 -8.39 -1.67 -18.51
N VAL A 123 -8.23 -0.48 -19.07
CA VAL A 123 -7.44 0.56 -18.45
C VAL A 123 -8.33 1.78 -18.29
N TYR A 124 -8.32 2.37 -17.10
CA TYR A 124 -9.14 3.55 -16.86
C TYR A 124 -8.70 4.68 -17.79
N PRO A 125 -9.66 5.38 -18.40
CA PRO A 125 -9.35 6.48 -19.30
C PRO A 125 -8.56 7.57 -18.60
N GLY A 126 -7.69 8.24 -19.36
CA GLY A 126 -6.95 9.37 -18.84
C GLY A 126 -5.73 9.03 -18.00
N LYS A 127 -5.40 7.76 -17.88
CA LYS A 127 -4.21 7.31 -17.16
C LYS A 127 -3.22 6.67 -18.11
N ASN A 128 -1.97 6.95 -17.92
CA ASN A 128 -0.91 6.41 -18.77
C ASN A 128 0.12 5.69 -17.96
#